data_92f83c0663487f19b919cde7cc63790c
#
_entry.id   92f83c0663487f19b919cde7cc63790c
#
_cell.length_a   1.000
_cell.length_b   1.000
_cell.length_c   1.000
_cell.angle_alpha   90.00
_cell.angle_beta   90.00
_cell.angle_gamma   90.00
#
_symmetry.space_group_name_H-M   'P 1'
#
loop_
_entity.id
_entity.type
_entity.pdbx_description
1 polymer ?
#
loop_
_entity_poly.entity_id
_entity_poly.type
_entity_poly.pdbx_seq_one_letter_code
_entity_poly.pdbx_strand_id
1 'polypeptide(L)'
;RPTRGAALALRAKILLYAASPLFNGKAPEVVSSALVNKDGKRLLPETYDESKWAKAAAAAKDVMDLNIYGIHVAYFNSNTGDIAYPATIVPPHDDEFSDQSWPNGWKNIDPFQSYREMFDGSIIVSQNEELIFTRGKNQSRESVDIMVVHQLPRNGAGGYGSQGMTQKQCDAYYMNDGTNCPGMNDVYKEFDGYKGRYDSRPRAEGYVETKELADYPELGPLGVGVSKQYVQREPRFYASVGYNGST
;
A
#
# COMPACT_ATOMS: atom_id res chain seq x y z
N ARG A 1 12.61 -8.70 22.60
CA ARG A 1 11.57 -9.53 23.27
C ARG A 1 10.21 -9.08 22.76
N PRO A 2 9.23 -9.99 22.56
CA PRO A 2 7.85 -9.60 22.25
C PRO A 2 7.30 -8.67 23.32
N THR A 3 6.65 -7.60 22.89
CA THR A 3 6.02 -6.62 23.78
C THR A 3 4.50 -6.89 23.87
N ARG A 4 3.82 -6.23 24.83
CA ARG A 4 2.35 -6.25 24.90
C ARG A 4 1.74 -5.76 23.58
N GLY A 5 2.29 -4.69 22.98
CA GLY A 5 1.86 -4.16 21.69
C GLY A 5 1.99 -5.17 20.56
N ALA A 6 3.12 -5.90 20.49
CA ALA A 6 3.32 -6.96 19.50
C ALA A 6 2.28 -8.09 19.63
N ALA A 7 1.95 -8.51 20.85
CA ALA A 7 0.94 -9.54 21.08
C ALA A 7 -0.46 -9.08 20.68
N LEU A 8 -0.84 -7.84 21.04
CA LEU A 8 -2.14 -7.27 20.67
C LEU A 8 -2.26 -7.06 19.16
N ALA A 9 -1.20 -6.56 18.50
CA ALA A 9 -1.17 -6.36 17.06
C ALA A 9 -1.27 -7.70 16.30
N LEU A 10 -0.59 -8.75 16.78
CA LEU A 10 -0.71 -10.08 16.19
C LEU A 10 -2.13 -10.62 16.36
N ARG A 11 -2.74 -10.45 17.52
CA ARG A 11 -4.15 -10.82 17.76
C ARG A 11 -5.09 -10.09 16.79
N ALA A 12 -4.93 -8.77 16.63
CA ALA A 12 -5.73 -7.97 15.71
C ALA A 12 -5.59 -8.47 14.26
N LYS A 13 -4.36 -8.75 13.83
CA LYS A 13 -4.07 -9.28 12.50
C LYS A 13 -4.72 -10.64 12.28
N ILE A 14 -4.62 -11.57 13.22
CA ILE A 14 -5.25 -12.91 13.12
C ILE A 14 -6.78 -12.78 13.01
N LEU A 15 -7.39 -11.93 13.82
CA LEU A 15 -8.85 -11.73 13.79
C LEU A 15 -9.32 -11.05 12.50
N LEU A 16 -8.53 -10.12 11.96
CA LEU A 16 -8.79 -9.50 10.67
C LEU A 16 -8.77 -10.53 9.53
N TYR A 17 -7.77 -11.42 9.50
CA TYR A 17 -7.73 -12.52 8.53
C TYR A 17 -8.93 -13.46 8.70
N ALA A 18 -9.28 -13.82 9.94
CA ALA A 18 -10.43 -14.68 10.21
C ALA A 18 -11.77 -14.06 9.79
N ALA A 19 -11.86 -12.72 9.75
CA ALA A 19 -13.03 -11.99 9.27
C ALA A 19 -13.05 -11.83 7.74
N SER A 20 -11.90 -11.99 7.07
CA SER A 20 -11.81 -11.82 5.62
C SER A 20 -12.69 -12.80 4.84
N PRO A 21 -13.15 -12.46 3.63
CA PRO A 21 -14.11 -13.29 2.88
C PRO A 21 -13.70 -14.75 2.73
N LEU A 22 -12.42 -15.03 2.47
CA LEU A 22 -11.90 -16.39 2.34
C LEU A 22 -12.12 -17.24 3.62
N PHE A 23 -11.95 -16.64 4.78
CA PHE A 23 -12.06 -17.31 6.09
C PHE A 23 -13.39 -17.05 6.80
N ASN A 24 -14.35 -16.45 6.09
CA ASN A 24 -15.65 -16.07 6.67
C ASN A 24 -16.83 -16.37 5.74
N GLY A 25 -16.95 -17.62 5.31
CA GLY A 25 -18.12 -18.13 4.60
C GLY A 25 -18.29 -17.65 3.15
N LYS A 26 -17.24 -17.04 2.56
CA LYS A 26 -17.27 -16.59 1.16
C LYS A 26 -16.11 -17.16 0.33
N ALA A 27 -15.54 -18.28 0.76
CA ALA A 27 -14.55 -18.98 -0.06
C ALA A 27 -15.22 -19.53 -1.33
N PRO A 28 -14.56 -19.46 -2.51
CA PRO A 28 -15.03 -20.15 -3.70
C PRO A 28 -15.21 -21.64 -3.42
N GLU A 29 -16.26 -22.28 -3.98
CA GLU A 29 -16.55 -23.70 -3.72
C GLU A 29 -15.38 -24.61 -4.09
N VAL A 30 -14.67 -24.29 -5.17
CA VAL A 30 -13.47 -25.04 -5.57
C VAL A 30 -12.39 -25.07 -4.48
N VAL A 31 -12.28 -24.00 -3.68
CA VAL A 31 -11.33 -23.91 -2.57
C VAL A 31 -11.88 -24.60 -1.33
N SER A 32 -13.13 -24.32 -0.98
CA SER A 32 -13.74 -24.86 0.25
C SER A 32 -13.97 -26.37 0.17
N SER A 33 -14.28 -26.92 -1.02
CA SER A 33 -14.42 -28.35 -1.23
C SER A 33 -13.06 -29.10 -1.25
N ALA A 34 -11.99 -28.43 -1.63
CA ALA A 34 -10.63 -28.99 -1.60
C ALA A 34 -10.00 -28.98 -0.19
N LEU A 35 -10.45 -28.07 0.68
CA LEU A 35 -9.94 -27.93 2.05
C LEU A 35 -10.81 -28.69 3.05
N VAL A 36 -10.69 -30.02 2.96
CA VAL A 36 -11.44 -30.94 3.80
C VAL A 36 -10.47 -31.81 4.61
N ASN A 37 -10.74 -31.99 5.88
CA ASN A 37 -9.95 -32.85 6.75
C ASN A 37 -10.21 -34.34 6.45
N LYS A 38 -9.37 -35.23 6.96
CA LYS A 38 -9.48 -36.70 6.75
C LYS A 38 -10.81 -37.30 7.22
N ASP A 39 -11.47 -36.67 8.18
CA ASP A 39 -12.79 -37.04 8.68
C ASP A 39 -13.96 -36.44 7.88
N GLY A 40 -13.69 -35.80 6.75
CA GLY A 40 -14.70 -35.16 5.90
C GLY A 40 -15.16 -33.78 6.33
N LYS A 41 -14.59 -33.22 7.39
CA LYS A 41 -14.97 -31.89 7.89
C LYS A 41 -14.32 -30.80 7.06
N ARG A 42 -15.12 -29.86 6.55
CA ARG A 42 -14.61 -28.65 5.89
C ARG A 42 -13.81 -27.78 6.86
N LEU A 43 -12.67 -27.28 6.42
CA LEU A 43 -11.77 -26.44 7.22
C LEU A 43 -12.11 -24.97 7.14
N LEU A 44 -12.83 -24.53 6.09
CA LEU A 44 -13.34 -23.19 5.95
C LEU A 44 -14.82 -23.14 6.34
N PRO A 45 -15.27 -22.07 7.04
CA PRO A 45 -16.68 -21.91 7.37
C PRO A 45 -17.51 -21.71 6.10
N GLU A 46 -18.70 -22.27 6.08
CA GLU A 46 -19.65 -22.20 4.95
C GLU A 46 -20.57 -20.99 5.06
N THR A 47 -20.69 -20.42 6.26
CA THR A 47 -21.59 -19.30 6.55
C THR A 47 -20.81 -18.06 6.96
N TYR A 48 -21.28 -16.92 6.48
CA TYR A 48 -20.75 -15.62 6.88
C TYR A 48 -21.17 -15.25 8.31
N ASP A 49 -20.21 -14.73 9.09
CA ASP A 49 -20.41 -14.25 10.45
C ASP A 49 -19.90 -12.81 10.59
N GLU A 50 -20.83 -11.86 10.64
CA GLU A 50 -20.54 -10.43 10.82
C GLU A 50 -19.77 -10.13 12.11
N SER A 51 -20.00 -10.92 13.18
CA SER A 51 -19.35 -10.70 14.47
C SER A 51 -17.83 -10.82 14.43
N LYS A 52 -17.27 -11.49 13.42
CA LYS A 52 -15.83 -11.59 13.24
C LYS A 52 -15.20 -10.22 12.91
N TRP A 53 -15.88 -9.38 12.14
CA TRP A 53 -15.43 -8.02 11.85
C TRP A 53 -15.44 -7.15 13.11
N ALA A 54 -16.51 -7.24 13.91
CA ALA A 54 -16.58 -6.54 15.18
C ALA A 54 -15.45 -6.94 16.14
N LYS A 55 -15.12 -8.25 16.20
CA LYS A 55 -13.99 -8.76 17.01
C LYS A 55 -12.64 -8.24 16.49
N ALA A 56 -12.46 -8.18 15.16
CA ALA A 56 -11.25 -7.64 14.56
C ALA A 56 -11.09 -6.14 14.85
N ALA A 57 -12.17 -5.37 14.72
CA ALA A 57 -12.18 -3.94 15.03
C ALA A 57 -11.87 -3.67 16.50
N ALA A 58 -12.49 -4.41 17.43
CA ALA A 58 -12.21 -4.29 18.85
C ALA A 58 -10.74 -4.62 19.18
N ALA A 59 -10.18 -5.64 18.55
CA ALA A 59 -8.78 -6.01 18.77
C ALA A 59 -7.81 -4.95 18.21
N ALA A 60 -8.14 -4.31 17.08
CA ALA A 60 -7.37 -3.18 16.56
C ALA A 60 -7.43 -1.97 17.50
N LYS A 61 -8.62 -1.69 18.05
CA LYS A 61 -8.79 -0.64 19.06
C LYS A 61 -7.95 -0.89 20.31
N ASP A 62 -7.81 -2.13 20.78
CA ASP A 62 -6.95 -2.47 21.94
C ASP A 62 -5.47 -2.06 21.69
N VAL A 63 -5.01 -2.07 20.44
CA VAL A 63 -3.67 -1.58 20.08
C VAL A 63 -3.62 -0.06 20.11
N MET A 64 -4.63 0.60 19.54
CA MET A 64 -4.72 2.07 19.53
C MET A 64 -4.79 2.64 20.96
N ASP A 65 -5.54 1.99 21.85
CA ASP A 65 -5.71 2.42 23.24
C ASP A 65 -4.43 2.30 24.09
N LEU A 66 -3.37 1.71 23.57
CA LEU A 66 -2.06 1.77 24.22
C LEU A 66 -1.47 3.19 24.18
N ASN A 67 -1.85 4.02 23.22
CA ASN A 67 -1.36 5.41 23.02
C ASN A 67 0.17 5.54 22.98
N ILE A 68 0.86 4.53 22.45
CA ILE A 68 2.33 4.50 22.29
C ILE A 68 2.76 4.38 20.84
N TYR A 69 1.83 4.22 19.93
CA TYR A 69 2.04 4.19 18.50
C TYR A 69 1.31 5.36 17.86
N GLY A 70 1.88 5.91 16.81
CA GLY A 70 1.32 7.03 16.07
C GLY A 70 1.49 6.83 14.56
N ILE A 71 0.80 7.64 13.78
CA ILE A 71 1.04 7.75 12.35
C ILE A 71 2.20 8.73 12.15
N HIS A 72 3.22 8.31 11.42
CA HIS A 72 4.33 9.18 11.08
C HIS A 72 3.89 10.29 10.12
N VAL A 73 4.36 11.50 10.37
CA VAL A 73 4.04 12.68 9.59
C VAL A 73 5.30 13.48 9.30
N ALA A 74 5.64 13.65 8.04
CA ALA A 74 6.64 14.59 7.57
C ALA A 74 5.98 15.97 7.39
N TYR A 75 6.36 16.93 8.21
CA TYR A 75 5.88 18.30 8.09
C TYR A 75 6.65 19.04 6.98
N PHE A 76 5.96 19.89 6.23
CA PHE A 76 6.62 20.77 5.29
C PHE A 76 7.69 21.61 5.98
N ASN A 77 8.89 21.53 5.46
CA ASN A 77 9.98 22.37 5.91
C ASN A 77 10.51 23.19 4.72
N SER A 78 10.10 24.43 4.63
CA SER A 78 10.52 25.35 3.59
C SER A 78 12.03 25.63 3.55
N ASN A 79 12.77 25.24 4.59
CA ASN A 79 14.21 25.48 4.69
C ASN A 79 15.08 24.34 4.22
N THR A 80 14.55 23.14 4.05
CA THR A 80 15.33 21.95 3.67
C THR A 80 15.37 21.68 2.18
N GLY A 81 14.63 22.48 1.38
CA GLY A 81 14.50 22.18 -0.06
C GLY A 81 14.01 20.75 -0.20
N ASP A 82 12.78 20.52 0.17
CA ASP A 82 12.17 19.21 0.09
C ASP A 82 12.50 18.61 -1.28
N ILE A 83 13.09 17.45 -1.28
CA ILE A 83 13.31 16.71 -2.51
C ILE A 83 11.91 16.42 -3.04
N ALA A 84 11.44 17.31 -3.91
CA ALA A 84 10.21 17.09 -4.64
C ALA A 84 10.41 15.85 -5.49
N TYR A 85 10.01 14.73 -4.96
CA TYR A 85 10.10 13.50 -5.72
C TYR A 85 8.74 12.88 -5.95
N PRO A 86 8.63 12.42 -7.14
CA PRO A 86 8.78 13.12 -8.40
C PRO A 86 7.87 14.32 -8.35
N ALA A 87 8.30 15.53 -8.40
CA ALA A 87 7.60 16.76 -8.06
C ALA A 87 6.49 16.53 -7.02
N THR A 88 6.42 17.24 -5.96
CA THR A 88 5.44 17.05 -4.87
C THR A 88 4.08 16.69 -5.45
N ILE A 89 3.65 15.45 -5.29
CA ILE A 89 2.36 14.99 -5.77
C ILE A 89 1.34 15.68 -4.91
N VAL A 90 0.75 16.73 -5.44
CA VAL A 90 -0.26 17.51 -4.72
C VAL A 90 -1.60 16.81 -4.92
N PRO A 91 -2.23 16.29 -3.85
CA PRO A 91 -3.58 15.77 -3.93
C PRO A 91 -4.54 16.82 -4.48
N PRO A 92 -5.66 16.43 -5.10
CA PRO A 92 -6.69 17.37 -5.49
C PRO A 92 -7.15 18.22 -4.31
N HIS A 93 -7.45 19.50 -4.58
CA HIS A 93 -7.95 20.40 -3.54
C HIS A 93 -9.34 19.94 -3.07
N ASP A 94 -9.50 19.90 -1.76
CA ASP A 94 -10.75 19.65 -1.06
C ASP A 94 -10.88 20.67 0.06
N ASP A 95 -11.93 21.49 0.05
CA ASP A 95 -12.09 22.62 0.97
C ASP A 95 -12.15 22.19 2.45
N GLU A 96 -12.65 20.98 2.72
CA GLU A 96 -12.75 20.47 4.09
C GLU A 96 -11.44 19.91 4.62
N PHE A 97 -10.54 19.48 3.74
CA PHE A 97 -9.35 18.73 4.11
C PHE A 97 -8.03 19.43 3.76
N SER A 98 -7.95 20.03 2.57
CA SER A 98 -6.70 20.60 2.06
C SER A 98 -6.24 21.84 2.85
N ASP A 99 -7.17 22.62 3.38
CA ASP A 99 -6.89 23.88 4.06
C ASP A 99 -6.70 23.74 5.57
N GLN A 100 -6.90 22.54 6.10
CA GLN A 100 -6.70 22.28 7.51
C GLN A 100 -5.34 21.64 7.78
N SER A 101 -4.76 21.96 8.93
CA SER A 101 -3.53 21.33 9.39
C SER A 101 -3.79 19.93 9.93
N TRP A 102 -2.80 19.07 9.85
CA TRP A 102 -2.84 17.75 10.48
C TRP A 102 -3.16 17.83 11.99
N PRO A 103 -4.02 16.96 12.56
CA PRO A 103 -4.61 15.74 11.93
C PRO A 103 -5.95 15.94 11.22
N ASN A 104 -6.48 17.15 11.16
CA ASN A 104 -7.78 17.42 10.53
C ASN A 104 -7.69 17.55 9.00
N GLY A 105 -6.50 17.78 8.49
CA GLY A 105 -6.22 17.89 7.06
C GLY A 105 -4.73 17.70 6.78
N TRP A 106 -4.27 18.10 5.60
CA TRP A 106 -2.90 17.84 5.15
C TRP A 106 -2.11 19.11 4.75
N LYS A 107 -2.64 20.29 4.99
CA LYS A 107 -2.05 21.58 4.58
C LYS A 107 -0.57 21.77 4.95
N ASN A 108 -0.15 21.24 6.09
CA ASN A 108 1.18 21.44 6.67
C ASN A 108 2.06 20.19 6.64
N ILE A 109 1.64 19.14 5.90
CA ILE A 109 2.38 17.90 5.79
C ILE A 109 2.64 17.53 4.33
N ASP A 110 3.68 16.74 4.10
CA ASP A 110 3.90 16.05 2.83
C ASP A 110 3.41 14.59 2.93
N PRO A 111 2.28 14.24 2.28
CA PRO A 111 1.73 12.88 2.35
C PRO A 111 2.64 11.83 1.70
N PHE A 112 3.41 12.21 0.68
CA PHE A 112 4.33 11.32 0.00
C PHE A 112 5.52 10.97 0.89
N GLN A 113 6.18 11.99 1.46
CA GLN A 113 7.29 11.78 2.38
C GLN A 113 6.84 11.06 3.66
N SER A 114 5.71 11.44 4.23
CA SER A 114 5.15 10.79 5.41
C SER A 114 5.02 9.28 5.24
N TYR A 115 4.57 8.84 4.07
CA TYR A 115 4.46 7.42 3.77
C TYR A 115 5.82 6.78 3.45
N ARG A 116 6.65 7.43 2.65
CA ARG A 116 7.92 6.89 2.17
C ARG A 116 8.92 6.67 3.31
N GLU A 117 9.08 7.65 4.18
CA GLU A 117 10.08 7.65 5.26
C GLU A 117 9.93 6.47 6.22
N MET A 118 8.73 5.89 6.34
CA MET A 118 8.50 4.70 7.14
C MET A 118 9.22 3.45 6.61
N PHE A 119 9.51 3.40 5.31
CA PHE A 119 9.99 2.21 4.62
C PHE A 119 11.39 2.34 4.05
N ASP A 120 11.85 3.55 3.76
CA ASP A 120 13.13 3.79 3.05
C ASP A 120 14.36 3.89 3.98
N GLY A 121 14.14 3.85 5.29
CA GLY A 121 15.21 3.93 6.29
C GLY A 121 15.60 5.36 6.69
N SER A 122 14.89 6.38 6.20
CA SER A 122 15.08 7.80 6.62
C SER A 122 14.85 7.97 8.12
N ILE A 123 13.93 7.19 8.68
CA ILE A 123 13.65 7.18 10.12
C ILE A 123 14.28 5.95 10.74
N ILE A 124 15.11 6.16 11.77
CA ILE A 124 15.65 5.04 12.54
C ILE A 124 14.52 4.30 13.28
N VAL A 125 14.65 2.97 13.39
CA VAL A 125 13.61 2.09 13.95
C VAL A 125 13.08 2.56 15.31
N SER A 126 13.92 3.13 16.17
CA SER A 126 13.53 3.62 17.50
C SER A 126 12.71 4.93 17.47
N GLN A 127 12.67 5.61 16.34
CA GLN A 127 11.90 6.87 16.14
C GLN A 127 10.69 6.66 15.24
N ASN A 128 10.57 5.49 14.64
CA ASN A 128 9.42 5.19 13.80
C ASN A 128 8.24 4.70 14.68
N GLU A 129 7.33 5.60 14.98
CA GLU A 129 6.18 5.35 15.86
C GLU A 129 5.15 4.39 15.29
N GLU A 130 5.19 4.11 13.98
CA GLU A 130 4.29 3.13 13.36
C GLU A 130 4.77 1.69 13.54
N LEU A 131 6.05 1.48 13.89
CA LEU A 131 6.60 0.15 14.06
C LEU A 131 6.27 -0.45 15.41
N ILE A 132 5.38 -1.43 15.41
CA ILE A 132 4.98 -2.16 16.62
C ILE A 132 6.00 -3.23 16.98
N PHE A 133 6.53 -3.94 15.98
CA PHE A 133 7.53 -4.98 16.14
C PHE A 133 8.34 -5.14 14.87
N THR A 134 9.67 -5.11 15.01
CA THR A 134 10.60 -5.34 13.90
C THR A 134 11.68 -6.35 14.27
N ARG A 135 12.20 -7.01 13.26
CA ARG A 135 13.39 -7.85 13.35
C ARG A 135 14.49 -7.21 12.49
N GLY A 136 15.46 -6.58 13.16
CA GLY A 136 16.49 -5.77 12.49
C GLY A 136 17.57 -6.55 11.74
N LYS A 137 17.93 -7.77 12.19
CA LYS A 137 18.97 -8.59 11.53
C LYS A 137 18.56 -10.06 11.59
N ASN A 138 18.80 -10.79 10.50
CA ASN A 138 18.75 -12.25 10.53
C ASN A 138 20.14 -12.83 10.88
N GLN A 139 20.19 -14.12 11.20
CA GLN A 139 21.45 -14.80 11.50
C GLN A 139 22.34 -15.01 10.26
N SER A 140 21.75 -14.94 9.07
CA SER A 140 22.44 -15.16 7.79
C SER A 140 23.20 -13.93 7.29
N ARG A 141 23.18 -12.82 8.03
CA ARG A 141 23.77 -11.54 7.63
C ARG A 141 23.23 -10.97 6.32
N GLU A 142 22.07 -11.43 5.88
CA GLU A 142 21.40 -10.85 4.72
C GLU A 142 21.06 -9.40 5.04
N SER A 143 21.62 -8.51 4.24
CA SER A 143 21.34 -7.08 4.33
C SER A 143 20.12 -6.73 3.48
N VAL A 144 19.47 -5.62 3.80
CA VAL A 144 18.37 -5.07 3.01
C VAL A 144 18.82 -4.79 1.57
N ASP A 145 20.10 -4.49 1.38
CA ASP A 145 20.73 -4.23 0.08
C ASP A 145 20.48 -5.37 -0.92
N ILE A 146 20.51 -6.61 -0.49
CA ILE A 146 20.28 -7.78 -1.34
C ILE A 146 18.84 -7.79 -1.85
N MET A 147 17.86 -7.45 -1.01
CA MET A 147 16.46 -7.36 -1.46
C MET A 147 16.27 -6.29 -2.52
N VAL A 148 16.87 -5.12 -2.33
CA VAL A 148 16.80 -4.00 -3.28
C VAL A 148 17.43 -4.42 -4.62
N VAL A 149 18.58 -5.05 -4.62
CA VAL A 149 19.26 -5.53 -5.85
C VAL A 149 18.39 -6.52 -6.63
N HIS A 150 17.61 -7.38 -5.96
CA HIS A 150 16.68 -8.29 -6.63
C HIS A 150 15.50 -7.58 -7.29
N GLN A 151 15.10 -6.43 -6.78
CA GLN A 151 13.98 -5.63 -7.29
C GLN A 151 14.41 -4.65 -8.39
N LEU A 152 15.66 -4.19 -8.38
CA LEU A 152 16.16 -3.24 -9.37
C LEU A 152 16.27 -3.88 -10.77
N PRO A 153 16.05 -3.10 -11.85
CA PRO A 153 16.25 -3.55 -13.22
C PRO A 153 17.67 -4.05 -13.46
N ARG A 154 17.81 -5.09 -14.29
CA ARG A 154 19.11 -5.70 -14.60
C ARG A 154 20.05 -4.76 -15.36
N ASN A 155 19.51 -3.91 -16.21
CA ASN A 155 20.29 -3.02 -17.06
C ASN A 155 20.36 -1.61 -16.44
N GLY A 156 21.56 -1.13 -16.20
CA GLY A 156 21.84 0.25 -15.76
C GLY A 156 21.95 0.44 -14.25
N ALA A 157 21.14 -0.23 -13.46
CA ALA A 157 21.13 -0.09 -11.99
C ALA A 157 21.89 -1.20 -11.23
N GLY A 158 22.52 -2.14 -11.96
CA GLY A 158 23.24 -3.27 -11.34
C GLY A 158 22.33 -4.29 -10.64
N GLY A 159 21.04 -4.23 -10.86
CA GLY A 159 20.06 -5.14 -10.26
C GLY A 159 19.94 -6.48 -10.98
N TYR A 160 19.22 -7.41 -10.36
CA TYR A 160 18.98 -8.75 -10.92
C TYR A 160 17.64 -8.84 -11.64
N GLY A 161 16.70 -7.93 -11.40
CA GLY A 161 15.37 -7.93 -12.03
C GLY A 161 14.56 -9.21 -11.78
N SER A 162 14.79 -9.86 -10.64
CA SER A 162 14.22 -11.17 -10.33
C SER A 162 12.93 -11.11 -9.52
N GLN A 163 12.64 -9.97 -8.92
CA GLN A 163 11.44 -9.75 -8.13
C GLN A 163 10.72 -8.51 -8.63
N GLY A 164 9.49 -8.67 -9.03
CA GLY A 164 8.61 -7.59 -9.45
C GLY A 164 7.30 -7.59 -8.67
N MET A 165 6.65 -6.44 -8.64
CA MET A 165 5.31 -6.31 -8.12
C MET A 165 4.30 -6.90 -9.10
N THR A 166 3.26 -7.55 -8.59
CA THR A 166 2.20 -8.04 -9.46
C THR A 166 1.36 -6.87 -9.99
N GLN A 167 0.83 -7.00 -11.22
CA GLN A 167 -0.08 -5.99 -11.77
C GLN A 167 -1.28 -5.75 -10.85
N LYS A 168 -1.80 -6.80 -10.22
CA LYS A 168 -2.87 -6.71 -9.23
C LYS A 168 -2.53 -5.77 -8.07
N GLN A 169 -1.28 -5.79 -7.59
CA GLN A 169 -0.85 -4.87 -6.53
C GLN A 169 -0.71 -3.46 -7.06
N CYS A 170 -0.22 -3.26 -8.27
CA CYS A 170 -0.17 -1.95 -8.92
C CYS A 170 -1.58 -1.35 -9.08
N ASP A 171 -2.54 -2.16 -9.49
CA ASP A 171 -3.94 -1.74 -9.68
C ASP A 171 -4.66 -1.46 -8.35
N ALA A 172 -4.14 -2.00 -7.24
CA ALA A 172 -4.73 -1.78 -5.91
C ALA A 172 -4.57 -0.36 -5.38
N TYR A 173 -3.62 0.41 -5.90
CA TYR A 173 -3.50 1.84 -5.60
C TYR A 173 -4.55 2.64 -6.37
N TYR A 174 -5.04 3.71 -5.75
CA TYR A 174 -6.03 4.60 -6.36
C TYR A 174 -5.40 5.57 -7.38
N MET A 175 -6.25 6.23 -8.14
CA MET A 175 -5.87 7.43 -8.86
C MET A 175 -5.72 8.61 -7.88
N ASN A 176 -5.09 9.68 -8.32
CA ASN A 176 -4.88 10.88 -7.48
C ASN A 176 -6.19 11.57 -7.06
N ASP A 177 -7.27 11.36 -7.80
CA ASP A 177 -8.61 11.86 -7.48
C ASP A 177 -9.41 10.91 -6.56
N GLY A 178 -8.78 9.85 -6.04
CA GLY A 178 -9.40 8.85 -5.17
C GLY A 178 -10.26 7.81 -5.89
N THR A 179 -10.38 7.87 -7.21
CA THR A 179 -11.09 6.85 -7.98
C THR A 179 -10.28 5.56 -8.12
N ASN A 180 -10.93 4.46 -8.46
CA ASN A 180 -10.24 3.20 -8.72
C ASN A 180 -9.35 3.29 -9.96
N CYS A 181 -8.30 2.48 -10.00
CA CYS A 181 -7.45 2.35 -11.18
C CYS A 181 -8.27 1.81 -12.36
N PRO A 182 -8.25 2.49 -13.53
CA PRO A 182 -8.88 1.97 -14.74
C PRO A 182 -8.36 0.59 -15.14
N GLY A 183 -9.25 -0.25 -15.66
CA GLY A 183 -8.92 -1.63 -16.08
C GLY A 183 -8.70 -2.59 -14.93
N MET A 184 -9.15 -2.25 -13.72
CA MET A 184 -9.28 -3.23 -12.65
C MET A 184 -10.29 -4.29 -13.06
N ASN A 185 -9.79 -5.50 -13.21
CA ASN A 185 -10.42 -6.59 -13.92
C ASN A 185 -11.58 -7.25 -13.17
N ASP A 186 -12.45 -7.90 -13.95
CA ASP A 186 -13.57 -8.76 -13.56
C ASP A 186 -13.22 -9.87 -12.55
N VAL A 187 -11.95 -10.23 -12.41
CA VAL A 187 -11.47 -11.19 -11.40
C VAL A 187 -11.96 -10.87 -9.99
N TYR A 188 -12.29 -9.62 -9.73
CA TYR A 188 -12.84 -9.20 -8.43
C TYR A 188 -14.36 -9.20 -8.38
N LYS A 189 -15.06 -9.29 -9.51
CA LYS A 189 -16.52 -9.35 -9.55
C LYS A 189 -17.09 -10.63 -8.91
N GLU A 190 -16.34 -11.71 -8.99
CA GLU A 190 -16.75 -13.01 -8.45
C GLU A 190 -16.69 -13.09 -6.92
N PHE A 191 -15.95 -12.18 -6.29
CA PHE A 191 -15.93 -12.07 -4.83
C PHE A 191 -17.04 -11.11 -4.39
N ASP A 192 -18.20 -11.66 -4.03
CA ASP A 192 -19.34 -10.92 -3.49
C ASP A 192 -18.95 -10.21 -2.17
N GLY A 193 -18.46 -9.02 -2.28
CA GLY A 193 -17.88 -8.22 -1.17
C GLY A 193 -16.81 -7.24 -1.64
N TYR A 194 -16.32 -7.38 -2.87
CA TYR A 194 -15.36 -6.45 -3.48
C TYR A 194 -16.00 -5.41 -4.40
N LYS A 195 -17.28 -5.13 -4.19
CA LYS A 195 -18.07 -4.20 -5.03
C LYS A 195 -17.48 -2.79 -5.17
N GLY A 196 -16.53 -2.42 -4.33
CA GLY A 196 -15.96 -1.07 -4.33
C GLY A 196 -14.71 -0.86 -5.17
N ARG A 197 -14.10 -1.91 -5.74
CA ARG A 197 -12.80 -1.78 -6.42
C ARG A 197 -12.80 -2.15 -7.90
N TYR A 198 -13.97 -2.31 -8.47
CA TYR A 198 -14.11 -2.55 -9.89
C TYR A 198 -14.21 -1.22 -10.64
N ASP A 199 -13.43 -1.10 -11.72
CA ASP A 199 -13.51 0.02 -12.63
C ASP A 199 -13.55 -0.50 -14.08
N SER A 200 -14.65 -0.22 -14.77
CA SER A 200 -14.86 -0.67 -16.14
C SER A 200 -14.21 0.23 -17.19
N ARG A 201 -13.63 1.36 -16.77
CA ARG A 201 -12.89 2.20 -17.71
C ARG A 201 -11.73 1.42 -18.31
N PRO A 202 -11.44 1.57 -19.60
CA PRO A 202 -10.28 0.92 -20.20
C PRO A 202 -9.00 1.41 -19.56
N ARG A 203 -8.04 0.51 -19.40
CA ARG A 203 -6.68 0.89 -18.97
C ARG A 203 -6.09 1.85 -19.99
N ALA A 204 -5.41 2.89 -19.50
CA ALA A 204 -4.70 3.80 -20.38
C ALA A 204 -3.55 3.06 -21.10
N GLU A 205 -3.51 3.18 -22.41
CA GLU A 205 -2.52 2.54 -23.28
C GLU A 205 -1.47 3.52 -23.77
N GLY A 206 -0.33 2.98 -24.16
CA GLY A 206 0.78 3.76 -24.73
C GLY A 206 1.70 4.36 -23.67
N TYR A 207 2.54 5.25 -24.12
CA TYR A 207 3.58 5.90 -23.33
C TYR A 207 3.45 7.41 -23.43
N VAL A 208 3.85 8.12 -22.39
CA VAL A 208 3.85 9.58 -22.35
C VAL A 208 4.83 10.11 -23.39
N GLU A 209 4.38 11.00 -24.26
CA GLU A 209 5.19 11.70 -25.26
C GLU A 209 5.61 13.08 -24.75
N THR A 210 6.66 13.65 -25.36
CA THR A 210 7.19 14.98 -24.98
C THR A 210 6.11 16.07 -24.99
N LYS A 211 5.19 16.02 -25.94
CA LYS A 211 4.08 16.99 -26.04
C LYS A 211 3.02 16.87 -24.93
N GLU A 212 2.99 15.72 -24.25
CA GLU A 212 2.02 15.41 -23.18
C GLU A 212 2.59 15.68 -21.78
N LEU A 213 3.88 16.03 -21.64
CA LEU A 213 4.51 16.21 -20.32
C LEU A 213 3.81 17.24 -19.45
N ALA A 214 3.21 18.27 -20.05
CA ALA A 214 2.47 19.27 -19.31
C ALA A 214 1.17 18.73 -18.68
N ASP A 215 0.64 17.63 -19.20
CA ASP A 215 -0.56 16.99 -18.71
C ASP A 215 -0.27 16.08 -17.48
N TYR A 216 1.02 15.77 -17.25
CA TYR A 216 1.46 14.85 -16.20
C TYR A 216 2.62 15.44 -15.39
N PRO A 217 2.40 16.57 -14.70
CA PRO A 217 3.46 17.27 -13.94
C PRO A 217 4.03 16.40 -12.81
N GLU A 218 3.27 15.45 -12.30
CA GLU A 218 3.71 14.52 -11.26
C GLU A 218 4.85 13.59 -11.68
N LEU A 219 5.07 13.40 -12.97
CA LEU A 219 6.16 12.56 -13.49
C LEU A 219 7.49 13.31 -13.59
N GLY A 220 7.47 14.64 -13.44
CA GLY A 220 8.65 15.47 -13.55
C GLY A 220 9.33 15.40 -14.94
N PRO A 221 10.58 15.87 -15.06
CA PRO A 221 11.26 15.99 -16.34
C PRO A 221 11.59 14.66 -17.02
N LEU A 222 11.55 13.54 -16.31
CA LEU A 222 11.85 12.20 -16.83
C LEU A 222 10.61 11.42 -17.26
N GLY A 223 9.46 12.07 -17.32
CA GLY A 223 8.18 11.40 -17.60
C GLY A 223 8.00 10.86 -19.02
N VAL A 224 8.84 11.27 -19.99
CA VAL A 224 8.78 10.73 -21.35
C VAL A 224 9.11 9.24 -21.36
N GLY A 225 8.25 8.45 -22.04
CA GLY A 225 8.40 6.99 -22.12
C GLY A 225 7.82 6.24 -20.92
N VAL A 226 7.23 6.92 -19.94
CA VAL A 226 6.47 6.28 -18.86
C VAL A 226 5.16 5.73 -19.42
N SER A 227 4.80 4.52 -19.05
CA SER A 227 3.50 3.96 -19.43
C SER A 227 2.35 4.78 -18.84
N LYS A 228 1.37 5.12 -19.67
CA LYS A 228 0.20 5.91 -19.25
C LYS A 228 -0.64 5.23 -18.15
N GLN A 229 -0.49 3.95 -17.91
CA GLN A 229 -1.10 3.26 -16.76
C GLN A 229 -0.55 3.71 -15.39
N TYR A 230 0.60 4.37 -15.37
CA TYR A 230 1.29 4.80 -14.15
C TYR A 230 1.16 6.30 -13.86
N VAL A 231 0.47 7.04 -14.72
CA VAL A 231 0.24 8.48 -14.53
C VAL A 231 -0.95 8.75 -13.62
N GLN A 232 -0.98 9.91 -12.99
CA GLN A 232 -2.09 10.39 -12.15
C GLN A 232 -2.49 9.38 -11.05
N ARG A 233 -1.52 8.71 -10.47
CA ARG A 233 -1.74 7.79 -9.36
C ARG A 233 -1.59 8.51 -8.01
N GLU A 234 -2.17 7.94 -6.98
CA GLU A 234 -2.00 8.46 -5.61
C GLU A 234 -0.53 8.45 -5.15
N PRO A 235 -0.13 9.31 -4.20
CA PRO A 235 1.25 9.40 -3.71
C PRO A 235 1.86 8.08 -3.25
N ARG A 236 1.08 7.21 -2.62
CA ARG A 236 1.54 5.88 -2.16
C ARG A 236 1.99 4.97 -3.29
N PHE A 237 1.39 5.10 -4.48
CA PHE A 237 1.84 4.38 -5.66
C PHE A 237 3.29 4.72 -5.99
N TYR A 238 3.60 6.00 -6.12
CA TYR A 238 4.93 6.47 -6.48
C TYR A 238 5.98 6.21 -5.40
N ALA A 239 5.55 6.12 -4.14
CA ALA A 239 6.44 5.75 -3.04
C ALA A 239 6.76 4.24 -2.97
N SER A 240 5.92 3.40 -3.59
CA SER A 240 6.00 1.93 -3.43
C SER A 240 6.35 1.19 -4.71
N VAL A 241 6.06 1.76 -5.89
CA VAL A 241 6.15 1.07 -7.18
C VAL A 241 7.27 1.67 -8.02
N GLY A 242 8.33 0.88 -8.24
CA GLY A 242 9.33 1.18 -9.25
C GLY A 242 8.82 0.82 -10.64
N TYR A 243 8.88 1.75 -11.57
CA TYR A 243 8.46 1.57 -12.96
C TYR A 243 9.50 2.18 -13.91
N ASN A 244 9.39 1.89 -15.20
CA ASN A 244 10.32 2.45 -16.17
C ASN A 244 10.20 3.99 -16.23
N GLY A 245 11.30 4.67 -15.94
CA GLY A 245 11.34 6.14 -15.82
C GLY A 245 11.12 6.68 -14.41
N SER A 246 10.89 5.84 -13.41
CA SER A 246 11.01 6.23 -12.00
C SER A 246 12.48 6.27 -11.60
N THR A 247 12.93 7.31 -10.93
CA THR A 247 14.30 7.49 -10.44
C THR A 247 14.33 7.59 -8.93
#